data_4d1865971100f5ecd2c669f95efd1f95
#
_entry.id   4d1865971100f5ecd2c669f95efd1f95
#
_cell.length_a   1.000
_cell.length_b   1.000
_cell.length_c   1.000
_cell.angle_alpha   90.00
_cell.angle_beta   90.00
_cell.angle_gamma   90.00
#
_symmetry.space_group_name_H-M   'P 1'
#
loop_
_entity.id
_entity.type
_entity.pdbx_description
1 polymer ?
#
loop_
_entity_poly.entity_id
_entity_poly.type
_entity_poly.pdbx_seq_one_letter_code
_entity_poly.pdbx_strand_id
1 'polypeptide(L)'
;MDYSQYHPDWRDIIRPAILQRDNYSCRVCGIRHKATVYKLASGAYMECDEFTAEWARNQGKRVFKLSLQIAHLDHNKENNEPANLMTLCPRHHAKFDADHRRFQRISYRQKVTDSKHKSASVYLTDRQSALREIVQLVKELTSIKIELHQAEQIFTITSNFYENVKD
;
A
#
# COMPACT_ATOMS: atom_id res chain seq x y z
N MET A 1 -3.37 -22.85 5.67
CA MET A 1 -2.44 -21.70 5.65
C MET A 1 -1.14 -22.24 5.10
N ASP A 2 -0.66 -21.66 4.01
CA ASP A 2 0.61 -22.04 3.40
C ASP A 2 1.76 -21.41 4.19
N TYR A 3 2.67 -22.24 4.69
CA TYR A 3 3.83 -21.82 5.49
C TYR A 3 5.14 -21.86 4.69
N SER A 4 5.12 -22.19 3.40
CA SER A 4 6.31 -22.27 2.55
C SER A 4 7.12 -20.98 2.46
N GLN A 5 6.49 -19.84 2.76
CA GLN A 5 7.08 -18.50 2.74
C GLN A 5 7.69 -18.05 4.07
N TYR A 6 7.66 -18.90 5.10
CA TYR A 6 8.15 -18.60 6.44
C TYR A 6 9.40 -19.43 6.76
N HIS A 7 10.12 -19.04 7.79
CA HIS A 7 11.24 -19.81 8.30
C HIS A 7 10.81 -21.25 8.62
N PRO A 8 11.64 -22.29 8.40
CA PRO A 8 11.31 -23.69 8.69
C PRO A 8 10.76 -23.89 10.11
N ASP A 9 11.37 -23.24 11.11
CA ASP A 9 11.00 -23.33 12.51
C ASP A 9 9.76 -22.49 12.89
N TRP A 10 9.16 -21.80 11.93
CA TRP A 10 8.03 -20.90 12.19
C TRP A 10 6.88 -21.57 12.90
N ARG A 11 6.48 -22.73 12.40
CA ARG A 11 5.30 -23.45 12.88
C ARG A 11 5.52 -24.06 14.26
N ASP A 12 6.68 -24.68 14.47
CA ASP A 12 6.89 -25.58 15.58
C ASP A 12 7.67 -24.93 16.74
N ILE A 13 8.43 -23.87 16.49
CA ILE A 13 9.24 -23.17 17.49
C ILE A 13 8.81 -21.70 17.63
N ILE A 14 8.91 -20.89 16.58
CA ILE A 14 8.77 -19.43 16.67
C ILE A 14 7.34 -19.03 17.05
N ARG A 15 6.36 -19.51 16.30
CA ARG A 15 4.95 -19.18 16.54
C ARG A 15 4.46 -19.60 17.94
N PRO A 16 4.72 -20.82 18.43
CA PRO A 16 4.39 -21.22 19.80
C PRO A 16 5.05 -20.34 20.86
N ALA A 17 6.34 -20.03 20.73
CA ALA A 17 7.07 -19.18 21.67
C ALA A 17 6.45 -17.78 21.78
N ILE A 18 6.09 -17.16 20.65
CA ILE A 18 5.44 -15.84 20.65
C ILE A 18 4.03 -15.91 21.24
N LEU A 19 3.24 -16.95 20.94
CA LEU A 19 1.93 -17.14 21.56
C LEU A 19 2.06 -17.28 23.09
N GLN A 20 3.03 -18.04 23.56
CA GLN A 20 3.30 -18.21 24.99
C GLN A 20 3.74 -16.89 25.65
N ARG A 21 4.70 -16.17 25.05
CA ARG A 21 5.14 -14.83 25.52
C ARG A 21 3.95 -13.87 25.69
N ASP A 22 2.99 -13.90 24.77
CA ASP A 22 1.82 -13.04 24.75
C ASP A 22 0.61 -13.65 25.48
N ASN A 23 0.84 -14.63 26.36
CA ASN A 23 -0.18 -15.32 27.16
C ASN A 23 -1.34 -15.87 26.33
N TYR A 24 -1.05 -16.38 25.14
CA TYR A 24 -2.06 -16.87 24.19
C TYR A 24 -3.21 -15.87 23.97
N SER A 25 -2.94 -14.56 24.02
CA SER A 25 -3.96 -13.51 23.91
C SER A 25 -3.57 -12.47 22.87
N CYS A 26 -4.58 -11.89 22.24
CA CYS A 26 -4.37 -10.74 21.33
C CYS A 26 -3.85 -9.54 22.12
N ARG A 27 -2.69 -9.00 21.73
CA ARG A 27 -2.02 -7.86 22.40
C ARG A 27 -2.85 -6.56 22.36
N VAL A 28 -3.87 -6.48 21.48
CA VAL A 28 -4.72 -5.27 21.35
C VAL A 28 -6.02 -5.38 22.14
N CYS A 29 -6.70 -6.53 22.12
CA CYS A 29 -8.03 -6.67 22.74
C CYS A 29 -8.11 -7.80 23.78
N GLY A 30 -7.03 -8.50 24.08
CA GLY A 30 -7.00 -9.55 25.09
C GLY A 30 -7.71 -10.85 24.75
N ILE A 31 -8.40 -10.95 23.60
CA ILE A 31 -9.13 -12.18 23.25
C ILE A 31 -8.20 -13.39 23.15
N ARG A 32 -8.62 -14.52 23.71
CA ARG A 32 -7.79 -15.69 23.88
C ARG A 32 -7.71 -16.56 22.63
N HIS A 33 -6.55 -17.20 22.44
CA HIS A 33 -6.33 -18.21 21.41
C HIS A 33 -7.22 -19.42 21.67
N LYS A 34 -7.86 -19.94 20.62
CA LYS A 34 -8.81 -21.05 20.66
C LYS A 34 -10.06 -20.82 21.55
N ALA A 35 -10.28 -19.59 22.02
CA ALA A 35 -11.56 -19.27 22.65
C ALA A 35 -12.73 -19.52 21.68
N THR A 36 -13.84 -19.96 22.24
CA THR A 36 -15.10 -20.04 21.52
C THR A 36 -15.68 -18.63 21.40
N VAL A 37 -15.96 -18.17 20.18
CA VAL A 37 -16.38 -16.81 19.93
C VAL A 37 -17.50 -16.72 18.88
N TYR A 38 -18.26 -15.63 18.92
CA TYR A 38 -19.05 -15.18 17.78
C TYR A 38 -18.68 -13.75 17.40
N LYS A 39 -19.02 -13.35 16.18
CA LYS A 39 -18.71 -12.02 15.65
C LYS A 39 -19.87 -11.06 15.88
N LEU A 40 -19.58 -9.88 16.43
CA LEU A 40 -20.53 -8.78 16.57
C LEU A 40 -20.72 -8.04 15.24
N ALA A 41 -21.80 -7.25 15.13
CA ALA A 41 -22.03 -6.36 13.97
C ALA A 41 -20.87 -5.37 13.75
N SER A 42 -20.22 -4.91 14.81
CA SER A 42 -19.01 -4.07 14.77
C SER A 42 -17.77 -4.79 14.20
N GLY A 43 -17.86 -6.10 13.94
CA GLY A 43 -16.75 -6.94 13.53
C GLY A 43 -15.85 -7.40 14.68
N ALA A 44 -16.12 -7.00 15.93
CA ALA A 44 -15.41 -7.50 17.10
C ALA A 44 -15.80 -8.95 17.41
N TYR A 45 -14.92 -9.67 18.12
CA TYR A 45 -15.21 -11.00 18.61
C TYR A 45 -15.64 -10.92 20.07
N MET A 46 -16.66 -11.70 20.43
CA MET A 46 -17.13 -11.90 21.80
C MET A 46 -16.83 -13.33 22.19
N GLU A 47 -16.05 -13.51 23.27
CA GLU A 47 -15.87 -14.83 23.89
C GLU A 47 -17.19 -15.27 24.50
N CYS A 48 -17.48 -16.56 24.43
CA CYS A 48 -18.70 -17.14 24.96
C CYS A 48 -18.42 -18.51 25.61
N ASP A 49 -19.15 -18.76 26.68
CA ASP A 49 -19.32 -20.08 27.27
C ASP A 49 -20.32 -20.92 26.43
N GLU A 50 -20.59 -22.13 26.86
CA GLU A 50 -21.49 -23.04 26.11
C GLU A 50 -22.92 -22.49 26.00
N PHE A 51 -23.45 -21.90 27.08
CA PHE A 51 -24.78 -21.32 27.10
C PHE A 51 -24.90 -20.13 26.13
N THR A 52 -23.96 -19.21 26.18
CA THR A 52 -23.91 -18.04 25.28
C THR A 52 -23.65 -18.47 23.84
N ALA A 53 -22.88 -19.53 23.61
CA ALA A 53 -22.62 -20.08 22.29
C ALA A 53 -23.90 -20.68 21.68
N GLU A 54 -24.69 -21.41 22.45
CA GLU A 54 -25.97 -21.93 22.02
C GLU A 54 -26.98 -20.80 21.71
N TRP A 55 -27.12 -19.85 22.60
CA TRP A 55 -27.93 -18.66 22.34
C TRP A 55 -27.53 -17.95 21.06
N ALA A 56 -26.20 -17.74 20.82
CA ALA A 56 -25.72 -17.09 19.63
C ALA A 56 -26.05 -17.88 18.34
N ARG A 57 -25.94 -19.21 18.38
CA ARG A 57 -26.36 -20.10 17.27
C ARG A 57 -27.86 -19.95 16.97
N ASN A 58 -28.69 -19.92 18.02
CA ASN A 58 -30.14 -19.73 17.88
C ASN A 58 -30.50 -18.34 17.31
N GLN A 59 -29.64 -17.34 17.49
CA GLN A 59 -29.74 -16.03 16.85
C GLN A 59 -29.11 -16.00 15.42
N GLY A 60 -28.79 -17.13 14.83
CA GLY A 60 -28.19 -17.23 13.50
C GLY A 60 -26.74 -16.75 13.42
N LYS A 61 -26.06 -16.55 14.56
CA LYS A 61 -24.66 -16.12 14.57
C LYS A 61 -23.72 -17.31 14.42
N ARG A 62 -22.67 -17.14 13.62
CA ARG A 62 -21.62 -18.15 13.49
C ARG A 62 -20.75 -18.16 14.73
N VAL A 63 -20.75 -19.29 15.44
CA VAL A 63 -19.88 -19.58 16.58
C VAL A 63 -18.70 -20.44 16.10
N PHE A 64 -17.47 -20.09 16.51
CA PHE A 64 -16.27 -20.82 16.09
C PHE A 64 -15.12 -20.63 17.10
N LYS A 65 -14.11 -21.49 17.00
CA LYS A 65 -12.87 -21.33 17.78
C LYS A 65 -11.91 -20.37 17.08
N LEU A 66 -11.53 -19.30 17.78
CA LEU A 66 -10.67 -18.24 17.25
C LEU A 66 -9.21 -18.67 17.23
N SER A 67 -8.59 -18.62 16.07
CA SER A 67 -7.13 -18.78 15.94
C SER A 67 -6.45 -17.42 15.86
N LEU A 68 -5.53 -17.13 16.80
CA LEU A 68 -4.69 -15.93 16.73
C LEU A 68 -3.60 -16.11 15.68
N GLN A 69 -3.15 -14.98 15.15
CA GLN A 69 -2.11 -14.86 14.14
C GLN A 69 -0.93 -14.09 14.73
N ILE A 70 0.27 -14.34 14.22
CA ILE A 70 1.45 -13.55 14.56
C ILE A 70 1.69 -12.56 13.40
N ALA A 71 1.78 -11.29 13.73
CA ALA A 71 2.13 -10.23 12.80
C ALA A 71 3.62 -9.89 12.91
N HIS A 72 4.28 -9.68 11.78
CA HIS A 72 5.60 -9.04 11.71
C HIS A 72 5.38 -7.52 11.68
N LEU A 73 5.95 -6.81 12.65
CA LEU A 73 5.73 -5.37 12.81
C LEU A 73 6.32 -4.54 11.67
N ASP A 74 7.41 -5.01 11.09
CA ASP A 74 8.05 -4.42 9.91
C ASP A 74 7.51 -4.95 8.58
N HIS A 75 6.54 -5.88 8.61
CA HIS A 75 5.99 -6.62 7.46
C HIS A 75 7.03 -7.46 6.68
N ASN A 76 8.23 -7.68 7.25
CA ASN A 76 9.24 -8.56 6.70
C ASN A 76 9.16 -9.96 7.33
N LYS A 77 8.76 -10.96 6.54
CA LYS A 77 8.59 -12.35 7.00
C LYS A 77 9.90 -13.05 7.38
N GLU A 78 11.03 -12.51 6.97
CA GLU A 78 12.35 -13.05 7.28
C GLU A 78 12.84 -12.59 8.65
N ASN A 79 12.35 -11.46 9.15
CA ASN A 79 12.72 -10.92 10.45
C ASN A 79 11.90 -11.54 11.57
N ASN A 80 12.38 -12.65 12.10
CA ASN A 80 11.73 -13.42 13.16
C ASN A 80 12.19 -13.04 14.58
N GLU A 81 12.85 -11.89 14.74
CA GLU A 81 13.20 -11.37 16.05
C GLU A 81 11.95 -11.24 16.93
N PRO A 82 11.97 -11.74 18.19
CA PRO A 82 10.80 -11.70 19.05
C PRO A 82 10.21 -10.30 19.23
N ALA A 83 11.05 -9.25 19.25
CA ALA A 83 10.62 -7.86 19.37
C ALA A 83 9.83 -7.39 18.13
N ASN A 84 10.04 -8.01 16.96
CA ASN A 84 9.35 -7.72 15.71
C ASN A 84 8.03 -8.49 15.54
N LEU A 85 7.70 -9.38 16.47
CA LEU A 85 6.54 -10.26 16.36
C LEU A 85 5.48 -9.92 17.41
N MET A 86 4.20 -9.94 17.02
CA MET A 86 3.07 -9.61 17.89
C MET A 86 1.87 -10.52 17.63
N THR A 87 1.28 -11.06 18.70
CA THR A 87 0.07 -11.89 18.62
C THR A 87 -1.18 -11.02 18.45
N LEU A 88 -1.92 -11.25 17.37
CA LEU A 88 -3.15 -10.51 17.03
C LEU A 88 -4.31 -11.45 16.69
N CYS A 89 -5.53 -11.03 17.01
CA CYS A 89 -6.72 -11.65 16.44
C CYS A 89 -6.87 -11.27 14.96
N PRO A 90 -7.61 -12.03 14.14
CA PRO A 90 -7.74 -11.76 12.71
C PRO A 90 -8.25 -10.34 12.39
N ARG A 91 -9.11 -9.78 13.24
CA ARG A 91 -9.59 -8.40 13.08
C ARG A 91 -8.45 -7.37 13.23
N HIS A 92 -7.64 -7.49 14.29
CA HIS A 92 -6.55 -6.56 14.56
C HIS A 92 -5.38 -6.77 13.59
N HIS A 93 -5.13 -8.01 13.16
CA HIS A 93 -4.15 -8.29 12.11
C HIS A 93 -4.58 -7.63 10.79
N ALA A 94 -5.83 -7.81 10.37
CA ALA A 94 -6.35 -7.20 9.15
C ALA A 94 -6.30 -5.65 9.19
N LYS A 95 -6.56 -5.04 10.37
CA LYS A 95 -6.45 -3.59 10.56
C LYS A 95 -4.99 -3.14 10.43
N PHE A 96 -4.08 -3.82 11.10
CA PHE A 96 -2.64 -3.56 11.03
C PHE A 96 -2.12 -3.61 9.58
N ASP A 97 -2.49 -4.66 8.83
CA ASP A 97 -2.13 -4.79 7.41
C ASP A 97 -2.79 -3.73 6.52
N ALA A 98 -3.99 -3.27 6.86
CA ALA A 98 -4.69 -2.25 6.08
C ALA A 98 -3.97 -0.90 6.13
N ASP A 99 -3.45 -0.51 7.27
CA ASP A 99 -2.68 0.73 7.45
C ASP A 99 -1.38 0.66 6.63
N HIS A 100 -0.67 -0.47 6.69
CA HIS A 100 0.54 -0.69 5.87
C HIS A 100 0.22 -0.65 4.36
N ARG A 101 -0.81 -1.36 3.89
CA ARG A 101 -1.24 -1.33 2.48
C ARG A 101 -1.67 0.06 2.02
N ARG A 102 -2.28 0.86 2.92
CA ARG A 102 -2.64 2.26 2.61
C ARG A 102 -1.38 3.09 2.39
N PHE A 103 -0.39 2.96 3.28
CA PHE A 103 0.90 3.66 3.15
C PHE A 103 1.62 3.28 1.85
N GLN A 104 1.72 1.99 1.54
CA GLN A 104 2.35 1.52 0.29
C GLN A 104 1.64 2.08 -0.95
N ARG A 105 0.30 2.13 -0.95
CA ARG A 105 -0.45 2.72 -2.08
C ARG A 105 -0.19 4.20 -2.26
N ILE A 106 -0.09 4.96 -1.17
CA ILE A 106 0.24 6.39 -1.20
C ILE A 106 1.66 6.58 -1.76
N SER A 107 2.63 5.85 -1.23
CA SER A 107 4.04 5.91 -1.69
C SER A 107 4.18 5.52 -3.16
N TYR A 108 3.46 4.51 -3.61
CA TYR A 108 3.45 4.12 -5.03
C TYR A 108 2.86 5.22 -5.93
N ARG A 109 1.73 5.82 -5.54
CA ARG A 109 1.13 6.94 -6.28
C ARG A 109 2.09 8.12 -6.38
N GLN A 110 2.75 8.46 -5.28
CA GLN A 110 3.76 9.52 -5.25
C GLN A 110 4.89 9.24 -6.25
N LYS A 111 5.47 8.03 -6.21
CA LYS A 111 6.54 7.63 -7.15
C LYS A 111 6.09 7.72 -8.61
N VAL A 112 4.87 7.31 -8.93
CA VAL A 112 4.31 7.41 -10.29
C VAL A 112 4.15 8.86 -10.72
N THR A 113 3.65 9.72 -9.81
CA THR A 113 3.51 11.16 -10.08
C THR A 113 4.89 11.81 -10.31
N ASP A 114 5.86 11.55 -9.44
CA ASP A 114 7.21 12.08 -9.55
C ASP A 114 7.90 11.62 -10.84
N SER A 115 7.71 10.35 -11.23
CA SER A 115 8.20 9.80 -12.49
C SER A 115 7.60 10.52 -13.71
N LYS A 116 6.29 10.77 -13.70
CA LYS A 116 5.61 11.52 -14.78
C LYS A 116 6.10 12.96 -14.87
N HIS A 117 6.28 13.65 -13.73
CA HIS A 117 6.83 15.00 -13.70
C HIS A 117 8.26 15.05 -14.21
N LYS A 118 9.10 14.08 -13.83
CA LYS A 118 10.48 13.98 -14.31
C LYS A 118 10.52 13.76 -15.83
N SER A 119 9.68 12.87 -16.35
CA SER A 119 9.58 12.60 -17.79
C SER A 119 9.10 13.85 -18.56
N ALA A 120 8.11 14.56 -18.04
CA ALA A 120 7.62 15.81 -18.64
C ALA A 120 8.69 16.90 -18.62
N SER A 121 9.46 17.02 -17.53
CA SER A 121 10.57 17.98 -17.44
C SER A 121 11.66 17.70 -18.46
N VAL A 122 12.07 16.44 -18.62
CA VAL A 122 13.06 16.05 -19.64
C VAL A 122 12.54 16.36 -21.04
N TYR A 123 11.28 16.03 -21.32
CA TYR A 123 10.66 16.30 -22.63
C TYR A 123 10.60 17.79 -22.95
N LEU A 124 10.28 18.65 -21.96
CA LEU A 124 10.25 20.11 -22.13
C LEU A 124 11.66 20.67 -22.37
N THR A 125 12.68 20.11 -21.73
CA THR A 125 14.09 20.54 -21.91
C THR A 125 14.59 20.20 -23.31
N ASP A 126 14.34 18.98 -23.78
CA ASP A 126 14.67 18.54 -25.15
C ASP A 126 13.97 19.38 -26.20
N ARG A 127 12.71 19.69 -25.98
CA ARG A 127 11.90 20.50 -26.90
C ARG A 127 12.39 21.95 -26.98
N GLN A 128 12.81 22.55 -25.87
CA GLN A 128 13.40 23.87 -25.85
C GLN A 128 14.76 23.91 -26.56
N SER A 129 15.55 22.83 -26.42
CA SER A 129 16.82 22.69 -27.13
C SER A 129 16.61 22.64 -28.64
N ALA A 130 15.71 21.78 -29.11
CA ALA A 130 15.35 21.67 -30.50
C ALA A 130 14.82 22.98 -31.09
N LEU A 131 14.02 23.75 -30.35
CA LEU A 131 13.55 25.07 -30.75
C LEU A 131 14.68 26.08 -30.93
N ARG A 132 15.65 26.08 -30.06
CA ARG A 132 16.85 26.96 -30.15
C ARG A 132 17.64 26.66 -31.44
N GLU A 133 17.80 25.38 -31.77
CA GLU A 133 18.48 24.94 -32.99
C GLU A 133 17.71 25.40 -34.24
N ILE A 134 16.37 25.23 -34.29
CA ILE A 134 15.51 25.67 -35.39
C ILE A 134 15.59 27.20 -35.55
N VAL A 135 15.51 27.95 -34.47
CA VAL A 135 15.64 29.43 -34.51
C VAL A 135 17.01 29.85 -35.04
N GLN A 136 18.06 29.14 -34.67
CA GLN A 136 19.41 29.41 -35.15
C GLN A 136 19.53 29.14 -36.64
N LEU A 137 19.03 28.02 -37.14
CA LEU A 137 19.00 27.67 -38.56
C LEU A 137 18.18 28.69 -39.40
N VAL A 138 17.03 29.11 -38.92
CA VAL A 138 16.19 30.10 -39.59
C VAL A 138 16.90 31.46 -39.67
N LYS A 139 17.61 31.87 -38.62
CA LYS A 139 18.42 33.10 -38.63
C LYS A 139 19.56 33.02 -39.67
N GLU A 140 20.21 31.89 -39.78
CA GLU A 140 21.29 31.64 -40.71
C GLU A 140 20.79 31.66 -42.18
N LEU A 141 19.65 31.02 -42.44
CA LEU A 141 19.08 30.90 -43.77
C LEU A 141 18.45 32.19 -44.30
N THR A 142 17.86 33.01 -43.43
CA THR A 142 17.04 34.16 -43.87
C THR A 142 17.72 35.50 -43.61
N SER A 143 18.85 35.55 -42.89
CA SER A 143 19.51 36.80 -42.45
C SER A 143 18.59 37.75 -41.68
N ILE A 144 17.47 37.23 -41.16
CA ILE A 144 16.48 38.00 -40.41
C ILE A 144 16.74 37.81 -38.93
N LYS A 145 16.85 38.88 -38.16
CA LYS A 145 16.89 38.86 -36.70
C LYS A 145 15.48 38.52 -36.18
N ILE A 146 15.26 37.24 -35.89
CA ILE A 146 14.05 36.82 -35.17
C ILE A 146 14.35 36.81 -33.69
N GLU A 147 13.65 37.59 -32.88
CA GLU A 147 13.78 37.57 -31.44
C GLU A 147 13.19 36.27 -30.87
N LEU A 148 13.81 35.73 -29.83
CA LEU A 148 13.41 34.48 -29.18
C LEU A 148 11.93 34.49 -28.76
N HIS A 149 11.43 35.66 -28.35
CA HIS A 149 10.04 35.89 -27.97
C HIS A 149 9.04 35.67 -29.13
N GLN A 150 9.40 36.03 -30.37
CA GLN A 150 8.55 35.81 -31.54
C GLN A 150 8.49 34.31 -31.90
N ALA A 151 9.58 33.60 -31.72
CA ALA A 151 9.62 32.15 -31.93
C ALA A 151 8.78 31.38 -30.88
N GLU A 152 8.76 31.84 -29.64
CA GLU A 152 7.90 31.29 -28.58
C GLU A 152 6.42 31.53 -28.86
N GLN A 153 6.05 32.71 -29.41
CA GLN A 153 4.66 32.98 -29.82
C GLN A 153 4.20 32.05 -30.96
N ILE A 154 5.03 31.89 -32.00
CA ILE A 154 4.73 30.97 -33.10
C ILE A 154 4.58 29.53 -32.59
N PHE A 155 5.42 29.12 -31.67
CA PHE A 155 5.37 27.78 -31.09
C PHE A 155 4.11 27.55 -30.24
N THR A 156 3.70 28.53 -29.44
CA THR A 156 2.46 28.45 -28.64
C THR A 156 1.24 28.30 -29.54
N ILE A 157 1.18 29.04 -30.68
CA ILE A 157 0.11 28.93 -31.64
C ILE A 157 0.05 27.55 -32.30
N THR A 158 1.20 26.99 -32.68
CA THR A 158 1.25 25.64 -33.27
C THR A 158 0.95 24.53 -32.29
N SER A 159 1.35 24.67 -31.00
CA SER A 159 1.01 23.71 -29.96
C SER A 159 -0.48 23.66 -29.64
N ASN A 160 -1.13 24.82 -29.56
CA ASN A 160 -2.57 24.91 -29.35
C ASN A 160 -3.37 24.35 -30.52
N PHE A 161 -2.84 24.45 -31.76
CA PHE A 161 -3.45 23.87 -32.94
C PHE A 161 -3.40 22.32 -32.90
N TYR A 162 -2.30 21.74 -32.40
CA TYR A 162 -2.14 20.27 -32.25
C TYR A 162 -2.96 19.66 -31.13
N GLU A 163 -3.25 20.41 -30.06
CA GLU A 163 -4.13 19.94 -28.97
C GLU A 163 -5.60 19.94 -29.37
N ASN A 164 -6.03 20.88 -30.20
CA ASN A 164 -7.41 20.98 -30.67
C ASN A 164 -7.77 20.04 -31.86
N VAL A 165 -6.83 19.26 -32.37
CA VAL A 165 -7.06 18.29 -33.47
C VAL A 165 -7.18 16.85 -32.94
N LYS A 166 -7.11 16.63 -31.60
CA LYS A 166 -7.18 15.31 -30.95
C LYS A 166 -8.50 15.02 -30.22
N ASP A 167 -9.50 15.91 -30.34
CA ASP A 167 -10.90 15.64 -30.02
C ASP A 167 -11.65 15.35 -31.33
#